data_c63bd0d2b3131f77a172fa9fce148dc4
#
_entry.id   c63bd0d2b3131f77a172fa9fce148dc4
#
_cell.length_a   1.000
_cell.length_b   1.000
_cell.length_c   1.000
_cell.angle_alpha   90.00
_cell.angle_beta   90.00
_cell.angle_gamma   90.00
#
_symmetry.space_group_name_H-M   'P 1'
#
loop_
_entity.id
_entity.type
_entity.pdbx_description
1 polymer ?
#
loop_
_entity_poly.entity_id
_entity_poly.type
_entity_poly.pdbx_seq_one_letter_code
_entity_poly.pdbx_strand_id
1 'polypeptide(L)'
;METPAPMVIRCGTLLDGLGRSERNAAVSMAGGRITDVRPWAEVSRQPGIRVVDAGRLTVLPGLFDCHDHLAAPPRSLLERSGTPPSLHVLRVAETMRGMLQTGFTTVRDAGGLDLGLKLAVEEGLLAGPRVLISLAIITQTAGLADATNAVGFSTEVLRLPGAPDGVCDGVDQARLMTRRLIRAGADFIKIATTGGVSSRVSGVLTREFSLDEVQAVVAEARAFGRPVAAHAYGGEGLKNALRAGVSSVEHLGPLDDEDIEMMVRQGTYLVPTLLNLQVRLEMAQEPGALPAYSMEKAEELAPLQQAAFTRAHRAGVRIAAGTDSRGLRPGGNARELSLLVKYGMSPMEAIRAATSTAAGCCHLADTGSIEPGKRADLIAVDGDPLDEIDVLADATRIALVVRAGRTFRNTIGGEAGGQG
;
A
#
# COMPACT_ATOMS: atom_id res chain seq x y z
N MET A 1 -8.53 -17.47 16.91
CA MET A 1 -9.36 -16.24 17.17
C MET A 1 -10.84 -16.62 17.19
N GLU A 2 -11.65 -16.04 18.10
CA GLU A 2 -13.11 -16.23 18.11
C GLU A 2 -13.75 -15.65 16.83
N THR A 3 -14.80 -16.33 16.35
CA THR A 3 -15.57 -15.87 15.19
C THR A 3 -16.27 -14.55 15.53
N PRO A 4 -16.16 -13.48 14.71
CA PRO A 4 -16.85 -12.23 14.97
C PRO A 4 -18.36 -12.40 15.08
N ALA A 5 -18.98 -11.76 16.08
CA ALA A 5 -20.42 -11.78 16.25
C ALA A 5 -21.12 -11.11 15.06
N PRO A 6 -22.34 -11.56 14.69
CA PRO A 6 -23.12 -10.93 13.63
C PRO A 6 -23.37 -9.44 13.95
N MET A 7 -23.24 -8.61 12.90
CA MET A 7 -23.42 -7.17 13.01
C MET A 7 -24.11 -6.62 11.76
N VAL A 8 -24.90 -5.56 11.94
CA VAL A 8 -25.49 -4.76 10.86
C VAL A 8 -25.02 -3.32 11.02
N ILE A 9 -24.54 -2.71 9.94
CA ILE A 9 -24.23 -1.29 9.90
C ILE A 9 -25.30 -0.59 9.07
N ARG A 10 -26.00 0.37 9.68
CA ARG A 10 -26.85 1.32 8.96
C ARG A 10 -25.94 2.38 8.34
N CYS A 11 -26.06 2.65 7.05
CA CYS A 11 -25.25 3.61 6.32
C CYS A 11 -26.10 4.83 5.94
N GLY A 12 -25.61 6.06 6.18
CA GLY A 12 -26.20 7.27 5.62
C GLY A 12 -26.00 7.31 4.12
N THR A 13 -24.74 7.18 3.71
CA THR A 13 -24.32 6.92 2.33
C THR A 13 -23.44 5.67 2.34
N LEU A 14 -23.64 4.80 1.36
CA LEU A 14 -22.81 3.64 1.08
C LEU A 14 -22.09 3.84 -0.25
N LEU A 15 -20.77 3.79 -0.26
CA LEU A 15 -19.94 3.68 -1.45
C LEU A 15 -19.44 2.24 -1.55
N ASP A 16 -19.80 1.54 -2.62
CA ASP A 16 -19.52 0.09 -2.72
C ASP A 16 -18.07 -0.26 -3.09
N GLY A 17 -17.27 0.75 -3.47
CA GLY A 17 -15.89 0.57 -3.96
C GLY A 17 -15.83 0.20 -5.45
N LEU A 18 -16.95 0.02 -6.14
CA LEU A 18 -17.04 -0.32 -7.57
C LEU A 18 -17.51 0.86 -8.42
N GLY A 19 -17.98 1.94 -7.79
CA GLY A 19 -18.45 3.15 -8.45
C GLY A 19 -19.92 3.48 -8.19
N ARG A 20 -20.63 2.70 -7.34
CA ARG A 20 -22.02 2.99 -6.95
C ARG A 20 -22.05 3.72 -5.62
N SER A 21 -23.02 4.63 -5.49
CA SER A 21 -23.37 5.31 -4.25
C SER A 21 -24.84 5.07 -3.95
N GLU A 22 -25.15 4.65 -2.73
CA GLU A 22 -26.53 4.37 -2.29
C GLU A 22 -26.79 5.05 -0.95
N ARG A 23 -27.96 5.67 -0.79
CA ARG A 23 -28.37 6.31 0.48
C ARG A 23 -29.25 5.38 1.30
N ASN A 24 -29.13 5.51 2.64
CA ASN A 24 -29.93 4.72 3.60
C ASN A 24 -29.84 3.21 3.36
N ALA A 25 -28.64 2.70 3.10
CA ALA A 25 -28.36 1.29 2.96
C ALA A 25 -28.04 0.63 4.32
N ALA A 26 -27.99 -0.69 4.32
CA ALA A 26 -27.50 -1.50 5.41
C ALA A 26 -26.52 -2.56 4.90
N VAL A 27 -25.45 -2.78 5.64
CA VAL A 27 -24.48 -3.86 5.40
C VAL A 27 -24.55 -4.84 6.55
N SER A 28 -24.97 -6.07 6.27
CA SER A 28 -25.01 -7.17 7.23
C SER A 28 -23.74 -8.00 7.10
N MET A 29 -23.22 -8.46 8.24
CA MET A 29 -22.01 -9.27 8.28
C MET A 29 -22.07 -10.34 9.36
N ALA A 30 -21.48 -11.50 9.07
CA ALA A 30 -21.31 -12.61 10.00
C ALA A 30 -20.06 -13.41 9.60
N GLY A 31 -19.37 -14.00 10.58
CA GLY A 31 -18.19 -14.83 10.31
C GLY A 31 -17.06 -14.10 9.59
N GLY A 32 -16.97 -12.79 9.76
CA GLY A 32 -15.95 -11.98 9.10
C GLY A 32 -16.22 -11.62 7.65
N ARG A 33 -17.41 -11.94 7.14
CA ARG A 33 -17.82 -11.68 5.75
C ARG A 33 -19.10 -10.85 5.68
N ILE A 34 -19.25 -10.10 4.61
CA ILE A 34 -20.50 -9.42 4.26
C ILE A 34 -21.49 -10.51 3.81
N THR A 35 -22.64 -10.55 4.43
CA THR A 35 -23.69 -11.52 4.12
C THR A 35 -24.78 -10.92 3.25
N ASP A 36 -25.01 -9.61 3.36
CA ASP A 36 -26.07 -8.94 2.65
C ASP A 36 -25.89 -7.41 2.60
N VAL A 37 -26.36 -6.80 1.52
CA VAL A 37 -26.42 -5.35 1.31
C VAL A 37 -27.80 -5.01 0.75
N ARG A 38 -28.58 -4.19 1.45
CA ARG A 38 -29.94 -3.81 1.07
C ARG A 38 -30.36 -2.43 1.62
N PRO A 39 -31.49 -1.85 1.18
CA PRO A 39 -32.04 -0.65 1.79
C PRO A 39 -32.31 -0.85 3.31
N TRP A 40 -31.99 0.15 4.12
CA TRP A 40 -32.20 0.07 5.59
C TRP A 40 -33.66 -0.23 5.96
N ALA A 41 -34.63 0.29 5.20
CA ALA A 41 -36.04 0.06 5.45
C ALA A 41 -36.47 -1.42 5.37
N GLU A 42 -35.67 -2.27 4.68
CA GLU A 42 -35.94 -3.71 4.51
C GLU A 42 -35.27 -4.57 5.58
N VAL A 43 -34.49 -3.94 6.49
CA VAL A 43 -33.78 -4.67 7.55
C VAL A 43 -34.72 -5.02 8.69
N SER A 44 -34.98 -6.30 8.87
CA SER A 44 -35.68 -6.80 10.04
C SER A 44 -34.76 -6.83 11.24
N ARG A 45 -35.15 -6.18 12.34
CA ARG A 45 -34.41 -6.26 13.59
C ARG A 45 -34.54 -7.67 14.19
N GLN A 46 -33.41 -8.35 14.32
CA GLN A 46 -33.35 -9.68 14.93
C GLN A 46 -32.72 -9.58 16.33
N PRO A 47 -33.27 -10.23 17.34
CA PRO A 47 -32.63 -10.33 18.67
C PRO A 47 -31.21 -10.89 18.56
N GLY A 48 -30.27 -10.29 19.28
CA GLY A 48 -28.86 -10.77 19.30
C GLY A 48 -27.97 -10.26 18.18
N ILE A 49 -28.49 -9.51 17.21
CA ILE A 49 -27.64 -8.87 16.17
C ILE A 49 -27.30 -7.46 16.64
N ARG A 50 -25.98 -7.15 16.71
CA ARG A 50 -25.48 -5.82 17.00
C ARG A 50 -25.77 -4.87 15.83
N VAL A 51 -26.43 -3.75 16.10
CA VAL A 51 -26.62 -2.68 15.10
C VAL A 51 -25.66 -1.52 15.41
N VAL A 52 -24.92 -1.08 14.40
CA VAL A 52 -24.11 0.15 14.43
C VAL A 52 -24.83 1.19 13.57
N ASP A 53 -25.28 2.27 14.16
CA ASP A 53 -26.02 3.32 13.44
C ASP A 53 -25.05 4.38 12.90
N ALA A 54 -24.59 4.20 11.66
CA ALA A 54 -23.82 5.15 10.87
C ALA A 54 -24.72 5.92 9.88
N GLY A 55 -25.99 6.15 10.23
CA GLY A 55 -26.99 6.79 9.34
C GLY A 55 -26.71 8.25 9.00
N ARG A 56 -25.68 8.89 9.57
CA ARG A 56 -25.20 10.23 9.20
C ARG A 56 -23.81 10.20 8.53
N LEU A 57 -23.22 9.04 8.40
CA LEU A 57 -21.86 8.83 7.95
C LEU A 57 -21.84 8.23 6.55
N THR A 58 -20.72 8.37 5.87
CA THR A 58 -20.44 7.64 4.62
C THR A 58 -19.67 6.37 4.97
N VAL A 59 -20.20 5.23 4.54
CA VAL A 59 -19.57 3.90 4.68
C VAL A 59 -18.96 3.50 3.35
N LEU A 60 -17.70 3.03 3.39
CA LEU A 60 -16.97 2.58 2.21
C LEU A 60 -16.08 1.39 2.56
N PRO A 61 -15.52 0.65 1.56
CA PRO A 61 -14.57 -0.42 1.86
C PRO A 61 -13.36 0.12 2.62
N GLY A 62 -12.74 -0.72 3.43
CA GLY A 62 -11.47 -0.40 4.07
C GLY A 62 -10.40 -0.09 3.03
N LEU A 63 -9.59 0.93 3.30
CA LEU A 63 -8.59 1.45 2.39
C LEU A 63 -7.39 0.50 2.27
N PHE A 64 -6.78 0.52 1.11
CA PHE A 64 -5.52 -0.14 0.79
C PHE A 64 -4.39 0.88 0.63
N ASP A 65 -3.21 0.49 1.07
CA ASP A 65 -1.94 1.07 0.63
C ASP A 65 -1.14 0.00 -0.10
N CYS A 66 -1.00 0.14 -1.43
CA CYS A 66 -0.33 -0.86 -2.26
C CYS A 66 1.19 -0.75 -2.25
N HIS A 67 1.75 0.24 -1.56
CA HIS A 67 3.19 0.44 -1.47
C HIS A 67 3.57 1.23 -0.22
N ASP A 68 4.00 0.53 0.82
CA ASP A 68 4.61 1.14 1.99
C ASP A 68 5.80 0.30 2.49
N HIS A 69 6.56 0.83 3.44
CA HIS A 69 7.67 0.20 4.12
C HIS A 69 7.48 0.33 5.64
N LEU A 70 6.63 -0.51 6.20
CA LEU A 70 6.18 -0.42 7.59
C LEU A 70 7.32 -0.54 8.62
N ALA A 71 8.35 -1.30 8.28
CA ALA A 71 9.53 -1.52 9.13
C ALA A 71 10.66 -0.52 8.86
N ALA A 72 10.48 0.46 7.99
CA ALA A 72 11.47 1.50 7.69
C ALA A 72 11.09 2.83 8.35
N PRO A 73 11.22 2.98 9.68
CA PRO A 73 10.90 4.24 10.34
C PRO A 73 11.83 5.36 9.85
N PRO A 74 11.35 6.61 9.80
CA PRO A 74 12.15 7.77 9.42
C PRO A 74 13.16 8.09 10.53
N ARG A 75 14.31 7.41 10.50
CA ARG A 75 15.38 7.58 11.49
C ARG A 75 16.73 7.59 10.83
N SER A 76 17.62 8.38 11.38
CA SER A 76 19.03 8.37 10.98
C SER A 76 19.65 6.98 11.16
N LEU A 77 20.70 6.69 10.39
CA LEU A 77 21.46 5.45 10.54
C LEU A 77 21.97 5.25 11.99
N LEU A 78 22.41 6.36 12.62
CA LEU A 78 22.90 6.34 14.02
C LEU A 78 21.80 5.93 15.00
N GLU A 79 20.59 6.51 14.87
CA GLU A 79 19.45 6.12 15.72
C GLU A 79 19.04 4.68 15.51
N ARG A 80 19.05 4.19 14.26
CA ARG A 80 18.73 2.80 13.94
C ARG A 80 19.76 1.85 14.55
N SER A 81 21.06 2.15 14.44
CA SER A 81 22.13 1.31 14.99
C SER A 81 22.11 1.23 16.52
N GLY A 82 21.61 2.27 17.20
CA GLY A 82 21.45 2.29 18.66
C GLY A 82 20.08 1.80 19.15
N THR A 83 19.15 1.41 18.26
CA THR A 83 17.82 0.97 18.67
C THR A 83 17.80 -0.55 18.92
N PRO A 84 17.46 -1.02 20.12
CA PRO A 84 17.28 -2.45 20.36
C PRO A 84 16.23 -3.05 19.42
N PRO A 85 16.45 -4.26 18.84
CA PRO A 85 15.51 -4.88 17.90
C PRO A 85 14.07 -5.02 18.44
N SER A 86 13.91 -5.36 19.72
CA SER A 86 12.59 -5.46 20.36
C SER A 86 11.85 -4.12 20.40
N LEU A 87 12.56 -3.02 20.65
CA LEU A 87 11.95 -1.68 20.61
C LEU A 87 11.56 -1.30 19.16
N HIS A 88 12.39 -1.68 18.19
CA HIS A 88 12.05 -1.46 16.78
C HIS A 88 10.77 -2.21 16.40
N VAL A 89 10.65 -3.49 16.75
CA VAL A 89 9.42 -4.30 16.52
C VAL A 89 8.20 -3.65 17.15
N LEU A 90 8.27 -3.17 18.39
CA LEU A 90 7.14 -2.51 19.06
C LEU A 90 6.73 -1.19 18.36
N ARG A 91 7.69 -0.44 17.82
CA ARG A 91 7.40 0.77 17.03
C ARG A 91 6.73 0.45 15.71
N VAL A 92 7.17 -0.61 15.03
CA VAL A 92 6.50 -1.10 13.81
C VAL A 92 5.08 -1.54 14.13
N ALA A 93 4.87 -2.26 15.24
CA ALA A 93 3.55 -2.66 15.71
C ALA A 93 2.63 -1.46 15.95
N GLU A 94 3.15 -0.37 16.56
CA GLU A 94 2.39 0.86 16.77
C GLU A 94 2.04 1.56 15.45
N THR A 95 2.97 1.61 14.48
CA THR A 95 2.71 2.11 13.13
C THR A 95 1.57 1.33 12.47
N MET A 96 1.61 -0.01 12.53
CA MET A 96 0.57 -0.87 11.96
C MET A 96 -0.79 -0.64 12.63
N ARG A 97 -0.82 -0.47 13.96
CA ARG A 97 -2.04 -0.14 14.70
C ARG A 97 -2.60 1.21 14.25
N GLY A 98 -1.75 2.22 14.15
CA GLY A 98 -2.12 3.55 13.70
C GLY A 98 -2.72 3.54 12.29
N MET A 99 -2.12 2.80 11.34
CA MET A 99 -2.66 2.66 10.00
C MET A 99 -4.05 2.02 9.99
N LEU A 100 -4.26 0.95 10.78
CA LEU A 100 -5.58 0.33 10.87
C LEU A 100 -6.63 1.30 11.44
N GLN A 101 -6.27 2.07 12.48
CA GLN A 101 -7.18 3.03 13.11
C GLN A 101 -7.56 4.20 12.19
N THR A 102 -6.76 4.48 11.17
CA THR A 102 -7.04 5.51 10.15
C THR A 102 -7.70 4.95 8.88
N GLY A 103 -8.18 3.69 8.94
CA GLY A 103 -9.00 3.11 7.89
C GLY A 103 -8.26 2.25 6.87
N PHE A 104 -6.93 2.13 6.94
CA PHE A 104 -6.18 1.23 6.08
C PHE A 104 -6.30 -0.20 6.61
N THR A 105 -7.14 -1.01 5.97
CA THR A 105 -7.39 -2.40 6.39
C THR A 105 -6.46 -3.40 5.71
N THR A 106 -5.79 -3.00 4.63
CA THR A 106 -4.81 -3.82 3.90
C THR A 106 -3.63 -2.96 3.46
N VAL A 107 -2.41 -3.48 3.62
CA VAL A 107 -1.16 -2.84 3.21
C VAL A 107 -0.27 -3.85 2.49
N ARG A 108 0.35 -3.43 1.39
CA ARG A 108 1.40 -4.17 0.71
C ARG A 108 2.75 -3.56 1.08
N ASP A 109 3.49 -4.25 1.96
CA ASP A 109 4.84 -3.85 2.38
C ASP A 109 5.86 -4.21 1.31
N ALA A 110 6.41 -3.21 0.66
CA ALA A 110 7.33 -3.34 -0.47
C ALA A 110 8.78 -3.63 -0.05
N GLY A 111 8.98 -4.02 1.19
CA GLY A 111 10.26 -4.47 1.74
C GLY A 111 10.53 -3.95 3.14
N GLY A 112 11.02 -4.83 3.99
CA GLY A 112 11.44 -4.53 5.36
C GLY A 112 10.63 -5.21 6.45
N LEU A 113 9.35 -5.46 6.23
CA LEU A 113 8.53 -6.17 7.21
C LEU A 113 8.80 -7.68 7.15
N ASP A 114 8.96 -8.30 8.32
CA ASP A 114 9.21 -9.73 8.45
C ASP A 114 7.91 -10.57 8.51
N LEU A 115 8.07 -11.88 8.35
CA LEU A 115 6.96 -12.83 8.43
C LEU A 115 6.34 -12.87 9.85
N GLY A 116 7.14 -12.65 10.90
CA GLY A 116 6.66 -12.72 12.29
C GLY A 116 5.60 -11.66 12.59
N LEU A 117 5.81 -10.42 12.16
CA LEU A 117 4.83 -9.35 12.33
C LEU A 117 3.53 -9.59 11.51
N LYS A 118 3.66 -10.13 10.28
CA LYS A 118 2.50 -10.55 9.50
C LYS A 118 1.69 -11.62 10.24
N LEU A 119 2.33 -12.68 10.72
CA LEU A 119 1.68 -13.76 11.46
C LEU A 119 1.05 -13.25 12.77
N ALA A 120 1.71 -12.34 13.48
CA ALA A 120 1.16 -11.72 14.69
C ALA A 120 -0.19 -11.02 14.44
N VAL A 121 -0.35 -10.38 13.28
CA VAL A 121 -1.64 -9.80 12.86
C VAL A 121 -2.67 -10.89 12.51
N GLU A 122 -2.25 -11.94 11.81
CA GLU A 122 -3.11 -13.05 11.41
C GLU A 122 -3.61 -13.85 12.61
N GLU A 123 -2.77 -14.05 13.61
CA GLU A 123 -3.09 -14.72 14.87
C GLU A 123 -3.87 -13.83 15.86
N GLY A 124 -3.91 -12.51 15.59
CA GLY A 124 -4.60 -11.53 16.45
C GLY A 124 -3.81 -11.10 17.67
N LEU A 125 -2.52 -11.38 17.73
CA LEU A 125 -1.60 -10.89 18.75
C LEU A 125 -1.31 -9.41 18.56
N LEU A 126 -1.42 -8.91 17.33
CA LEU A 126 -1.21 -7.53 16.96
C LEU A 126 -2.43 -6.97 16.21
N ALA A 127 -2.96 -5.85 16.68
CA ALA A 127 -3.94 -5.06 15.93
C ALA A 127 -3.20 -4.30 14.80
N GLY A 128 -3.49 -4.63 13.54
CA GLY A 128 -2.88 -4.02 12.35
C GLY A 128 -3.70 -4.30 11.11
N PRO A 129 -3.37 -3.72 9.95
CA PRO A 129 -3.97 -4.08 8.67
C PRO A 129 -3.60 -5.52 8.29
N ARG A 130 -4.31 -6.12 7.33
CA ARG A 130 -3.80 -7.28 6.61
C ARG A 130 -2.52 -6.84 5.89
N VAL A 131 -1.46 -7.63 5.99
CA VAL A 131 -0.19 -7.27 5.35
C VAL A 131 0.17 -8.31 4.30
N LEU A 132 0.54 -7.81 3.11
CA LEU A 132 1.25 -8.57 2.09
C LEU A 132 2.71 -8.15 2.11
N ILE A 133 3.64 -9.09 2.18
CA ILE A 133 5.07 -8.81 2.37
C ILE A 133 5.90 -9.30 1.20
N SER A 134 6.90 -8.49 0.79
CA SER A 134 7.97 -8.90 -0.13
C SER A 134 9.25 -9.26 0.61
N LEU A 135 9.37 -8.93 1.90
CA LEU A 135 10.53 -9.11 2.77
C LEU A 135 11.71 -8.20 2.41
N ALA A 136 12.20 -8.29 1.17
CA ALA A 136 13.30 -7.49 0.65
C ALA A 136 13.03 -7.04 -0.79
N ILE A 137 13.75 -6.04 -1.24
CA ILE A 137 13.78 -5.59 -2.64
C ILE A 137 14.91 -6.34 -3.33
N ILE A 138 14.63 -7.08 -4.40
CA ILE A 138 15.67 -7.60 -5.29
C ILE A 138 16.32 -6.42 -5.99
N THR A 139 17.63 -6.28 -5.86
CA THR A 139 18.45 -5.22 -6.42
C THR A 139 19.81 -5.77 -6.84
N GLN A 140 20.48 -5.11 -7.78
CA GLN A 140 21.85 -5.46 -8.16
C GLN A 140 22.87 -4.82 -7.21
N THR A 141 24.14 -5.26 -7.26
CA THR A 141 25.26 -4.56 -6.63
C THR A 141 25.30 -3.10 -7.09
N ALA A 142 25.47 -2.18 -6.14
CA ALA A 142 25.36 -0.72 -6.35
C ALA A 142 23.98 -0.22 -6.80
N GLY A 143 22.95 -1.07 -6.71
CA GLY A 143 21.57 -0.72 -7.04
C GLY A 143 20.85 0.06 -5.92
N LEU A 144 19.57 0.36 -6.15
CA LEU A 144 18.74 1.19 -5.26
C LEU A 144 18.71 0.71 -3.81
N ALA A 145 18.62 -0.60 -3.61
CA ALA A 145 18.44 -1.21 -2.29
C ALA A 145 19.71 -1.91 -1.77
N ASP A 146 20.84 -1.75 -2.45
CA ASP A 146 22.13 -2.20 -1.93
C ASP A 146 22.53 -1.32 -0.74
N ALA A 147 22.46 -1.92 0.43
CA ALA A 147 22.73 -1.25 1.70
C ALA A 147 24.23 -1.17 2.04
N THR A 148 25.11 -1.64 1.15
CA THR A 148 26.56 -1.65 1.35
C THR A 148 27.17 -0.36 0.82
N ASN A 149 27.92 0.34 1.65
CA ASN A 149 28.59 1.57 1.25
C ASN A 149 29.98 1.31 0.61
N ALA A 150 30.63 2.37 0.10
CA ALA A 150 31.91 2.28 -0.61
C ALA A 150 33.07 1.72 0.23
N VAL A 151 32.97 1.70 1.57
CA VAL A 151 33.99 1.11 2.47
C VAL A 151 33.60 -0.31 2.92
N GLY A 152 32.57 -0.91 2.31
CA GLY A 152 32.15 -2.28 2.60
C GLY A 152 31.26 -2.43 3.87
N PHE A 153 30.86 -1.33 4.51
CA PHE A 153 29.93 -1.42 5.63
C PHE A 153 28.51 -1.57 5.10
N SER A 154 27.82 -2.64 5.53
CA SER A 154 26.42 -2.88 5.17
C SER A 154 25.48 -2.56 6.34
N THR A 155 24.40 -1.84 6.03
CA THR A 155 23.32 -1.56 6.99
C THR A 155 22.30 -2.70 7.10
N GLU A 156 22.50 -3.81 6.39
CA GLU A 156 21.66 -5.02 6.48
C GLU A 156 21.53 -5.56 7.91
N VAL A 157 22.58 -5.40 8.72
CA VAL A 157 22.58 -5.79 10.13
C VAL A 157 21.49 -5.09 10.96
N LEU A 158 20.92 -4.01 10.44
CA LEU A 158 19.85 -3.23 11.08
C LEU A 158 18.45 -3.63 10.61
N ARG A 159 18.32 -4.60 9.72
CA ARG A 159 17.04 -5.15 9.28
C ARG A 159 16.46 -6.10 10.32
N LEU A 160 15.16 -6.31 10.26
CA LEU A 160 14.53 -7.37 11.04
C LEU A 160 15.08 -8.74 10.58
N PRO A 161 15.31 -9.68 11.52
CA PRO A 161 15.79 -11.02 11.18
C PRO A 161 14.86 -11.78 10.23
N GLY A 162 15.42 -12.64 9.39
CA GLY A 162 14.65 -13.59 8.59
C GLY A 162 14.42 -13.21 7.13
N ALA A 163 14.76 -11.99 6.72
CA ALA A 163 14.73 -11.62 5.30
C ALA A 163 16.12 -11.77 4.65
N PRO A 164 16.21 -12.27 3.40
CA PRO A 164 17.43 -12.15 2.60
C PRO A 164 17.80 -10.68 2.35
N ASP A 165 19.06 -10.40 2.03
CA ASP A 165 19.53 -9.04 1.75
C ASP A 165 19.01 -8.45 0.42
N GLY A 166 18.56 -9.29 -0.51
CA GLY A 166 17.99 -8.90 -1.80
C GLY A 166 19.02 -8.61 -2.89
N VAL A 167 20.31 -8.48 -2.56
CA VAL A 167 21.35 -8.18 -3.57
C VAL A 167 21.70 -9.45 -4.38
N CYS A 168 21.67 -9.34 -5.69
CA CYS A 168 22.05 -10.42 -6.60
C CYS A 168 22.43 -9.87 -7.98
N ASP A 169 23.33 -10.57 -8.65
CA ASP A 169 23.83 -10.22 -9.97
C ASP A 169 23.76 -11.44 -10.92
N GLY A 170 23.24 -11.24 -12.11
CA GLY A 170 23.08 -12.28 -13.11
C GLY A 170 21.84 -13.15 -12.92
N VAL A 171 21.45 -13.82 -14.00
CA VAL A 171 20.20 -14.61 -14.13
C VAL A 171 20.05 -15.68 -13.05
N ASP A 172 21.13 -16.42 -12.77
CA ASP A 172 21.06 -17.54 -11.80
C ASP A 172 20.90 -17.06 -10.37
N GLN A 173 21.56 -15.96 -10.00
CA GLN A 173 21.41 -15.37 -8.65
C GLN A 173 20.03 -14.73 -8.51
N ALA A 174 19.52 -14.04 -9.52
CA ALA A 174 18.17 -13.46 -9.51
C ALA A 174 17.10 -14.54 -9.31
N ARG A 175 17.23 -15.67 -10.00
CA ARG A 175 16.36 -16.85 -9.79
C ARG A 175 16.49 -17.43 -8.40
N LEU A 176 17.70 -17.60 -7.90
CA LEU A 176 17.95 -18.11 -6.54
C LEU A 176 17.37 -17.18 -5.47
N MET A 177 17.55 -15.86 -5.63
CA MET A 177 17.02 -14.86 -4.71
C MET A 177 15.49 -14.89 -4.66
N THR A 178 14.82 -14.97 -5.81
CA THR A 178 13.37 -15.12 -5.90
C THR A 178 12.87 -16.33 -5.10
N ARG A 179 13.53 -17.50 -5.25
CA ARG A 179 13.21 -18.71 -4.49
C ARG A 179 13.43 -18.54 -2.99
N ARG A 180 14.49 -17.84 -2.58
CA ARG A 180 14.79 -17.57 -1.16
C ARG A 180 13.70 -16.70 -0.53
N LEU A 181 13.24 -15.64 -1.21
CA LEU A 181 12.16 -14.79 -0.74
C LEU A 181 10.84 -15.57 -0.62
N ILE A 182 10.49 -16.37 -1.64
CA ILE A 182 9.29 -17.23 -1.60
C ILE A 182 9.36 -18.19 -0.42
N ARG A 183 10.50 -18.88 -0.21
CA ARG A 183 10.71 -19.79 0.93
C ARG A 183 10.58 -19.07 2.27
N ALA A 184 11.01 -17.80 2.35
CA ALA A 184 10.90 -17.00 3.56
C ALA A 184 9.49 -16.46 3.84
N GLY A 185 8.53 -16.69 2.93
CA GLY A 185 7.12 -16.34 3.11
C GLY A 185 6.65 -15.09 2.35
N ALA A 186 7.38 -14.65 1.33
CA ALA A 186 6.95 -13.51 0.51
C ALA A 186 5.63 -13.79 -0.21
N ASP A 187 4.68 -12.86 -0.12
CA ASP A 187 3.39 -12.89 -0.82
C ASP A 187 3.54 -12.47 -2.28
N PHE A 188 4.49 -11.60 -2.55
CA PHE A 188 4.85 -11.08 -3.86
C PHE A 188 6.36 -10.80 -3.90
N ILE A 189 6.90 -10.59 -5.09
CA ILE A 189 8.31 -10.24 -5.26
C ILE A 189 8.41 -8.75 -5.60
N LYS A 190 9.28 -8.03 -4.90
CA LYS A 190 9.65 -6.65 -5.22
C LYS A 190 11.04 -6.64 -5.85
N ILE A 191 11.17 -6.01 -7.03
CA ILE A 191 12.44 -5.81 -7.74
C ILE A 191 12.64 -4.34 -8.02
N ALA A 192 13.89 -3.85 -7.97
CA ALA A 192 14.27 -2.54 -8.49
C ALA A 192 14.82 -2.70 -9.91
N THR A 193 14.18 -2.05 -10.88
CA THR A 193 14.64 -2.06 -12.30
C THR A 193 15.21 -0.73 -12.72
N THR A 194 15.06 0.31 -11.89
CA THR A 194 15.79 1.57 -12.01
C THR A 194 16.38 2.01 -10.68
N GLY A 195 17.33 2.93 -10.72
CA GLY A 195 17.73 3.67 -9.53
C GLY A 195 16.59 4.53 -8.97
N GLY A 196 16.84 5.32 -7.95
CA GLY A 196 15.81 6.10 -7.29
C GLY A 196 16.31 7.38 -6.61
N VAL A 197 15.36 8.16 -6.11
CA VAL A 197 15.66 9.42 -5.41
C VAL A 197 16.50 9.23 -4.15
N SER A 198 16.40 8.06 -3.52
CA SER A 198 17.19 7.71 -2.31
C SER A 198 18.58 7.16 -2.61
N SER A 199 18.87 6.78 -3.86
CA SER A 199 20.19 6.22 -4.21
C SER A 199 21.23 7.33 -4.32
N ARG A 200 22.37 7.12 -3.68
CA ARG A 200 23.52 8.01 -3.82
C ARG A 200 24.34 7.72 -5.08
N VAL A 201 24.30 6.48 -5.56
CA VAL A 201 25.18 5.96 -6.61
C VAL A 201 24.52 6.05 -7.99
N SER A 202 23.21 5.73 -8.08
CA SER A 202 22.48 5.67 -9.33
C SER A 202 21.53 6.86 -9.51
N GLY A 203 21.38 7.35 -10.76
CA GLY A 203 20.33 8.30 -11.14
C GLY A 203 18.96 7.61 -11.18
N VAL A 204 17.88 8.38 -11.16
CA VAL A 204 16.51 7.83 -11.14
C VAL A 204 16.16 6.98 -12.35
N LEU A 205 16.79 7.25 -13.51
CA LEU A 205 16.59 6.49 -14.75
C LEU A 205 17.71 5.49 -15.03
N THR A 206 18.70 5.37 -14.13
CA THR A 206 19.76 4.37 -14.30
C THR A 206 19.13 2.99 -14.31
N ARG A 207 19.33 2.24 -15.41
CA ARG A 207 18.85 0.86 -15.51
C ARG A 207 19.54 -0.02 -14.46
N GLU A 208 18.74 -0.71 -13.66
CA GLU A 208 19.17 -1.86 -12.86
C GLU A 208 18.69 -3.12 -13.58
N PHE A 209 19.43 -4.17 -13.55
CA PHE A 209 19.16 -5.44 -14.25
C PHE A 209 18.95 -5.37 -15.77
N SER A 210 19.46 -6.35 -16.46
CA SER A 210 19.14 -6.63 -17.85
C SER A 210 17.73 -7.22 -17.99
N LEU A 211 17.20 -7.27 -19.21
CA LEU A 211 15.92 -7.90 -19.48
C LEU A 211 15.88 -9.37 -19.03
N ASP A 212 16.97 -10.12 -19.29
CA ASP A 212 17.06 -11.55 -18.99
C ASP A 212 16.98 -11.80 -17.47
N GLU A 213 17.60 -10.93 -16.66
CA GLU A 213 17.54 -11.02 -15.19
C GLU A 213 16.14 -10.75 -14.68
N VAL A 214 15.46 -9.70 -15.19
CA VAL A 214 14.07 -9.39 -14.80
C VAL A 214 13.12 -10.51 -15.24
N GLN A 215 13.31 -11.07 -16.46
CA GLN A 215 12.53 -12.21 -16.94
C GLN A 215 12.74 -13.45 -16.06
N ALA A 216 13.94 -13.69 -15.57
CA ALA A 216 14.22 -14.81 -14.66
C ALA A 216 13.45 -14.67 -13.33
N VAL A 217 13.41 -13.45 -12.76
CA VAL A 217 12.61 -13.16 -11.55
C VAL A 217 11.12 -13.38 -11.81
N VAL A 218 10.59 -12.81 -12.91
CA VAL A 218 9.15 -12.91 -13.24
C VAL A 218 8.75 -14.36 -13.53
N ALA A 219 9.54 -15.09 -14.29
CA ALA A 219 9.25 -16.50 -14.61
C ALA A 219 9.24 -17.38 -13.36
N GLU A 220 10.21 -17.18 -12.47
CA GLU A 220 10.30 -17.94 -11.23
C GLU A 220 9.15 -17.59 -10.27
N ALA A 221 8.85 -16.31 -10.07
CA ALA A 221 7.73 -15.86 -9.24
C ALA A 221 6.39 -16.41 -9.75
N ARG A 222 6.16 -16.36 -11.07
CA ARG A 222 4.97 -16.91 -11.74
C ARG A 222 4.80 -18.39 -11.51
N ALA A 223 5.88 -19.19 -11.52
CA ALA A 223 5.84 -20.62 -11.26
C ALA A 223 5.28 -20.95 -9.86
N PHE A 224 5.44 -20.02 -8.90
CA PHE A 224 4.89 -20.13 -7.55
C PHE A 224 3.59 -19.31 -7.35
N GLY A 225 3.00 -18.77 -8.40
CA GLY A 225 1.79 -17.95 -8.33
C GLY A 225 1.98 -16.62 -7.60
N ARG A 226 3.21 -16.07 -7.58
CA ARG A 226 3.52 -14.80 -6.93
C ARG A 226 3.60 -13.67 -7.95
N PRO A 227 2.88 -12.53 -7.73
CA PRO A 227 3.02 -11.36 -8.57
C PRO A 227 4.39 -10.69 -8.35
N VAL A 228 4.83 -9.91 -9.35
CA VAL A 228 6.06 -9.12 -9.27
C VAL A 228 5.71 -7.65 -9.36
N ALA A 229 6.22 -6.86 -8.42
CA ALA A 229 6.12 -5.41 -8.37
C ALA A 229 7.51 -4.80 -8.67
N ALA A 230 7.60 -3.92 -9.67
CA ALA A 230 8.86 -3.32 -10.09
C ALA A 230 8.94 -1.84 -9.67
N HIS A 231 9.97 -1.48 -8.90
CA HIS A 231 10.37 -0.08 -8.76
C HIS A 231 10.93 0.40 -10.09
N ALA A 232 10.30 1.38 -10.72
CA ALA A 232 10.75 1.94 -11.98
C ALA A 232 10.23 3.36 -12.21
N TYR A 233 11.16 4.29 -12.43
CA TYR A 233 10.78 5.67 -12.75
C TYR A 233 10.62 5.92 -14.25
N GLY A 234 11.20 5.09 -15.12
CA GLY A 234 11.14 5.27 -16.58
C GLY A 234 12.33 4.65 -17.31
N GLY A 235 12.46 4.98 -18.58
CA GLY A 235 13.57 4.56 -19.43
C GLY A 235 13.69 3.05 -19.63
N GLU A 236 14.90 2.58 -19.90
CA GLU A 236 15.14 1.17 -20.23
C GLU A 236 14.79 0.21 -19.09
N GLY A 237 14.97 0.62 -17.82
CA GLY A 237 14.61 -0.20 -16.66
C GLY A 237 13.10 -0.44 -16.58
N LEU A 238 12.27 0.57 -16.86
CA LEU A 238 10.82 0.41 -16.95
C LEU A 238 10.43 -0.49 -18.13
N LYS A 239 11.04 -0.28 -19.32
CA LYS A 239 10.78 -1.12 -20.48
C LYS A 239 11.13 -2.59 -20.24
N ASN A 240 12.24 -2.86 -19.54
CA ASN A 240 12.60 -4.23 -19.13
C ASN A 240 11.56 -4.84 -18.18
N ALA A 241 11.08 -4.08 -17.20
CA ALA A 241 10.02 -4.53 -16.30
C ALA A 241 8.73 -4.88 -17.07
N LEU A 242 8.26 -3.99 -17.95
CA LEU A 242 7.07 -4.20 -18.76
C LEU A 242 7.23 -5.38 -19.75
N ARG A 243 8.37 -5.47 -20.46
CA ARG A 243 8.67 -6.58 -21.39
C ARG A 243 8.75 -7.93 -20.67
N ALA A 244 9.23 -7.94 -19.42
CA ALA A 244 9.26 -9.14 -18.60
C ALA A 244 7.88 -9.54 -18.06
N GLY A 245 6.89 -8.64 -18.07
CA GLY A 245 5.52 -8.90 -17.65
C GLY A 245 5.31 -8.81 -16.14
N VAL A 246 5.84 -7.76 -15.51
CA VAL A 246 5.55 -7.46 -14.09
C VAL A 246 4.08 -7.15 -13.87
N SER A 247 3.57 -7.43 -12.68
CA SER A 247 2.17 -7.21 -12.32
C SER A 247 1.86 -5.74 -12.02
N SER A 248 2.82 -5.03 -11.43
CA SER A 248 2.69 -3.60 -11.13
C SER A 248 4.03 -2.89 -11.28
N VAL A 249 3.93 -1.61 -11.64
CA VAL A 249 5.04 -0.65 -11.65
C VAL A 249 4.81 0.31 -10.49
N GLU A 250 5.84 0.48 -9.68
CA GLU A 250 5.85 1.32 -8.50
C GLU A 250 6.62 2.61 -8.81
N HIS A 251 6.09 3.71 -8.34
CA HIS A 251 6.58 5.05 -8.67
C HIS A 251 6.26 5.47 -10.10
N LEU A 252 6.71 6.65 -10.47
CA LEU A 252 6.43 7.26 -11.75
C LEU A 252 7.40 8.40 -12.02
N GLY A 253 7.97 8.39 -13.21
CA GLY A 253 8.78 9.44 -13.80
C GLY A 253 8.34 9.71 -15.24
N PRO A 254 9.26 10.08 -16.14
CA PRO A 254 8.89 10.28 -17.54
C PRO A 254 8.45 8.96 -18.17
N LEU A 255 7.27 8.95 -18.77
CA LEU A 255 6.75 7.85 -19.58
C LEU A 255 6.73 8.27 -21.05
N ASP A 256 7.07 7.37 -21.95
CA ASP A 256 6.77 7.53 -23.38
C ASP A 256 5.44 6.82 -23.74
N ASP A 257 5.03 6.93 -25.02
CA ASP A 257 3.77 6.34 -25.48
C ASP A 257 3.85 4.81 -25.49
N GLU A 258 5.02 4.22 -25.80
CA GLU A 258 5.23 2.77 -25.76
C GLU A 258 5.03 2.21 -24.34
N ASP A 259 5.53 2.91 -23.31
CA ASP A 259 5.37 2.51 -21.91
C ASP A 259 3.88 2.44 -21.54
N ILE A 260 3.13 3.49 -21.88
CA ILE A 260 1.69 3.58 -21.59
C ILE A 260 0.91 2.50 -22.35
N GLU A 261 1.18 2.33 -23.65
CA GLU A 261 0.53 1.30 -24.47
C GLU A 261 0.80 -0.11 -23.94
N MET A 262 2.03 -0.39 -23.50
CA MET A 262 2.36 -1.68 -22.89
C MET A 262 1.59 -1.91 -21.61
N MET A 263 1.53 -0.90 -20.71
CA MET A 263 0.76 -1.01 -19.45
C MET A 263 -0.72 -1.29 -19.71
N VAL A 264 -1.35 -0.56 -20.64
CA VAL A 264 -2.77 -0.74 -20.98
C VAL A 264 -3.01 -2.13 -21.58
N ARG A 265 -2.20 -2.53 -22.58
CA ARG A 265 -2.34 -3.81 -23.27
C ARG A 265 -2.15 -5.01 -22.35
N GLN A 266 -1.21 -4.94 -21.41
CA GLN A 266 -0.90 -6.02 -20.47
C GLN A 266 -1.80 -6.00 -19.23
N GLY A 267 -2.47 -4.88 -18.97
CA GLY A 267 -3.23 -4.64 -17.74
C GLY A 267 -2.33 -4.49 -16.51
N THR A 268 -1.08 -4.05 -16.71
CA THR A 268 -0.13 -3.77 -15.62
C THR A 268 -0.65 -2.61 -14.77
N TYR A 269 -0.63 -2.78 -13.46
CA TYR A 269 -1.02 -1.72 -12.53
C TYR A 269 0.09 -0.68 -12.39
N LEU A 270 -0.30 0.58 -12.23
CA LEU A 270 0.56 1.67 -11.81
C LEU A 270 0.24 2.02 -10.36
N VAL A 271 1.27 2.03 -9.51
CA VAL A 271 1.19 2.51 -8.12
C VAL A 271 2.07 3.76 -8.03
N PRO A 272 1.52 4.96 -8.20
CA PRO A 272 2.29 6.15 -8.56
C PRO A 272 3.08 6.75 -7.41
N THR A 273 2.70 6.51 -6.16
CA THR A 273 3.35 7.02 -4.95
C THR A 273 3.62 8.54 -5.01
N LEU A 274 2.61 9.30 -5.41
CA LEU A 274 2.71 10.76 -5.56
C LEU A 274 3.11 11.44 -4.24
N LEU A 275 2.61 10.89 -3.14
CA LEU A 275 2.86 11.39 -1.80
C LEU A 275 4.34 11.34 -1.41
N ASN A 276 5.09 10.34 -1.87
CA ASN A 276 6.51 10.21 -1.55
C ASN A 276 7.32 11.44 -1.98
N LEU A 277 7.14 11.89 -3.23
CA LEU A 277 7.82 13.10 -3.70
C LEU A 277 7.28 14.35 -3.04
N GLN A 278 5.97 14.46 -2.84
CA GLN A 278 5.35 15.61 -2.16
C GLN A 278 5.92 15.80 -0.75
N VAL A 279 6.02 14.72 0.03
CA VAL A 279 6.61 14.76 1.39
C VAL A 279 8.09 15.12 1.34
N ARG A 280 8.87 14.63 0.37
CA ARG A 280 10.27 15.01 0.22
C ARG A 280 10.43 16.49 -0.06
N LEU A 281 9.59 17.08 -0.92
CA LEU A 281 9.59 18.50 -1.20
C LEU A 281 9.17 19.34 0.02
N GLU A 282 8.22 18.84 0.83
CA GLU A 282 7.86 19.47 2.11
C GLU A 282 9.04 19.42 3.11
N MET A 283 9.70 18.27 3.25
CA MET A 283 10.88 18.11 4.10
C MET A 283 12.08 18.93 3.63
N ALA A 284 12.19 19.20 2.32
CA ALA A 284 13.25 20.03 1.75
C ALA A 284 13.28 21.46 2.31
N GLN A 285 12.15 21.92 2.87
CA GLN A 285 12.05 23.23 3.53
C GLN A 285 12.76 23.26 4.90
N GLU A 286 13.07 22.07 5.48
CA GLU A 286 13.79 21.95 6.75
C GLU A 286 15.28 21.68 6.48
N PRO A 287 16.21 22.57 6.89
CA PRO A 287 17.64 22.38 6.64
C PRO A 287 18.16 21.05 7.19
N GLY A 288 18.76 20.23 6.34
CA GLY A 288 19.39 18.97 6.72
C GLY A 288 18.42 17.77 6.91
N ALA A 289 17.12 17.94 6.63
CA ALA A 289 16.15 16.85 6.74
C ALA A 289 16.41 15.73 5.74
N LEU A 290 16.90 16.07 4.54
CA LEU A 290 17.27 15.13 3.48
C LEU A 290 18.65 15.45 2.90
N PRO A 291 19.38 14.46 2.37
CA PRO A 291 20.61 14.71 1.62
C PRO A 291 20.34 15.56 0.35
N ALA A 292 21.24 16.50 0.03
CA ALA A 292 21.09 17.42 -1.11
C ALA A 292 20.81 16.67 -2.42
N TYR A 293 21.55 15.59 -2.73
CA TYR A 293 21.33 14.81 -3.94
C TYR A 293 19.92 14.20 -4.05
N SER A 294 19.29 13.91 -2.89
CA SER A 294 17.93 13.35 -2.87
C SER A 294 16.88 14.44 -3.12
N MET A 295 17.15 15.67 -2.66
CA MET A 295 16.29 16.83 -2.89
C MET A 295 16.33 17.24 -4.36
N GLU A 296 17.53 17.42 -4.92
CA GLU A 296 17.73 17.76 -6.33
C GLU A 296 16.96 16.79 -7.25
N LYS A 297 17.11 15.47 -7.03
CA LYS A 297 16.38 14.47 -7.79
C LYS A 297 14.86 14.54 -7.62
N ALA A 298 14.38 14.86 -6.42
CA ALA A 298 12.95 14.99 -6.17
C ALA A 298 12.36 16.22 -6.87
N GLU A 299 13.07 17.36 -6.84
CA GLU A 299 12.69 18.61 -7.53
C GLU A 299 12.64 18.42 -9.06
N GLU A 300 13.62 17.74 -9.64
CA GLU A 300 13.65 17.44 -11.08
C GLU A 300 12.52 16.46 -11.48
N LEU A 301 12.21 15.49 -10.63
CA LEU A 301 11.27 14.42 -10.94
C LEU A 301 9.79 14.83 -10.77
N ALA A 302 9.47 15.69 -9.81
CA ALA A 302 8.09 16.01 -9.46
C ALA A 302 7.23 16.55 -10.64
N PRO A 303 7.68 17.49 -11.47
CA PRO A 303 6.90 17.93 -12.63
C PRO A 303 6.73 16.84 -13.68
N LEU A 304 7.72 15.96 -13.85
CA LEU A 304 7.66 14.83 -14.78
C LEU A 304 6.66 13.77 -14.29
N GLN A 305 6.64 13.51 -12.98
CA GLN A 305 5.69 12.59 -12.36
C GLN A 305 4.25 13.06 -12.56
N GLN A 306 3.96 14.34 -12.33
CA GLN A 306 2.62 14.90 -12.51
C GLN A 306 2.15 14.77 -13.98
N ALA A 307 3.00 15.14 -14.94
CA ALA A 307 2.67 15.06 -16.36
C ALA A 307 2.43 13.61 -16.80
N ALA A 308 3.29 12.68 -16.36
CA ALA A 308 3.17 11.27 -16.68
C ALA A 308 1.92 10.63 -16.06
N PHE A 309 1.58 10.99 -14.81
CA PHE A 309 0.36 10.53 -14.15
C PHE A 309 -0.89 10.92 -14.96
N THR A 310 -1.00 12.20 -15.33
CA THR A 310 -2.14 12.69 -16.09
C THR A 310 -2.28 11.99 -17.44
N ARG A 311 -1.16 11.69 -18.12
CA ARG A 311 -1.16 10.93 -19.39
C ARG A 311 -1.58 9.48 -19.19
N ALA A 312 -1.01 8.79 -18.21
CA ALA A 312 -1.32 7.40 -17.89
C ALA A 312 -2.81 7.23 -17.50
N HIS A 313 -3.33 8.12 -16.65
CA HIS A 313 -4.75 8.12 -16.27
C HIS A 313 -5.67 8.30 -17.46
N ARG A 314 -5.43 9.32 -18.31
CA ARG A 314 -6.23 9.57 -19.52
C ARG A 314 -6.19 8.42 -20.53
N ALA A 315 -5.09 7.70 -20.59
CA ALA A 315 -4.94 6.53 -21.45
C ALA A 315 -5.60 5.25 -20.90
N GLY A 316 -6.13 5.29 -19.68
CA GLY A 316 -6.82 4.15 -19.07
C GLY A 316 -5.89 3.13 -18.39
N VAL A 317 -4.67 3.51 -18.01
CA VAL A 317 -3.80 2.68 -17.18
C VAL A 317 -4.50 2.40 -15.84
N ARG A 318 -4.45 1.17 -15.35
CA ARG A 318 -5.02 0.79 -14.05
C ARG A 318 -4.19 1.37 -12.92
N ILE A 319 -4.73 2.32 -12.18
CA ILE A 319 -4.00 2.98 -11.08
C ILE A 319 -4.51 2.46 -9.74
N ALA A 320 -3.58 2.00 -8.88
CA ALA A 320 -3.85 1.62 -7.51
C ALA A 320 -3.12 2.56 -6.54
N ALA A 321 -3.79 2.97 -5.47
CA ALA A 321 -3.19 3.85 -4.47
C ALA A 321 -2.10 3.14 -3.68
N GLY A 322 -0.97 3.82 -3.50
CA GLY A 322 0.16 3.40 -2.66
C GLY A 322 1.07 4.59 -2.43
N THR A 323 1.69 4.69 -1.26
CA THR A 323 2.24 5.94 -0.77
C THR A 323 3.76 6.01 -0.70
N ASP A 324 4.44 4.89 -0.46
CA ASP A 324 5.86 4.84 -0.05
C ASP A 324 6.15 5.85 1.11
N SER A 325 5.22 5.87 2.06
CA SER A 325 5.16 6.90 3.11
C SER A 325 6.28 6.79 4.15
N ARG A 326 6.85 5.61 4.29
CA ARG A 326 7.97 5.31 5.21
C ARG A 326 7.78 5.83 6.63
N GLY A 327 6.55 5.74 7.15
CA GLY A 327 6.25 6.14 8.52
C GLY A 327 5.77 7.58 8.69
N LEU A 328 5.04 8.10 7.73
CA LEU A 328 4.20 9.28 7.94
C LEU A 328 3.31 9.09 9.18
N ARG A 329 2.89 10.18 9.79
CA ARG A 329 1.93 10.13 10.90
C ARG A 329 0.71 9.31 10.46
N PRO A 330 0.13 8.49 11.35
CA PRO A 330 -1.09 7.75 11.05
C PRO A 330 -2.15 8.65 10.39
N GLY A 331 -2.74 8.21 9.27
CA GLY A 331 -3.69 8.99 8.48
C GLY A 331 -3.05 9.79 7.33
N GLY A 332 -1.77 10.06 7.38
CA GLY A 332 -1.07 10.77 6.31
C GLY A 332 -1.10 10.06 4.96
N ASN A 333 -1.24 8.73 4.97
CA ASN A 333 -1.29 7.92 3.75
C ASN A 333 -2.47 8.28 2.83
N ALA A 334 -3.63 8.65 3.38
CA ALA A 334 -4.79 9.02 2.57
C ALA A 334 -4.61 10.35 1.80
N ARG A 335 -3.56 11.13 2.07
CA ARG A 335 -3.14 12.27 1.23
C ARG A 335 -2.79 11.86 -0.21
N GLU A 336 -2.44 10.59 -0.44
CA GLU A 336 -2.27 10.06 -1.79
C GLU A 336 -3.56 10.24 -2.61
N LEU A 337 -4.74 9.98 -2.02
CA LEU A 337 -6.02 10.13 -2.69
C LEU A 337 -6.28 11.58 -3.10
N SER A 338 -5.91 12.53 -2.24
CA SER A 338 -5.98 13.97 -2.52
C SER A 338 -5.11 14.35 -3.73
N LEU A 339 -3.91 13.76 -3.82
CA LEU A 339 -3.01 13.97 -4.95
C LEU A 339 -3.54 13.31 -6.24
N LEU A 340 -4.11 12.11 -6.16
CA LEU A 340 -4.77 11.46 -7.30
C LEU A 340 -5.87 12.35 -7.88
N VAL A 341 -6.71 12.93 -7.00
CA VAL A 341 -7.78 13.87 -7.42
C VAL A 341 -7.19 15.17 -7.98
N LYS A 342 -6.20 15.76 -7.30
CA LYS A 342 -5.51 16.98 -7.74
C LYS A 342 -4.94 16.84 -9.16
N TYR A 343 -4.49 15.64 -9.54
CA TYR A 343 -3.86 15.40 -10.84
C TYR A 343 -4.81 14.78 -11.88
N GLY A 344 -6.11 14.72 -11.61
CA GLY A 344 -7.13 14.51 -12.62
C GLY A 344 -8.10 13.36 -12.44
N MET A 345 -7.97 12.55 -11.39
CA MET A 345 -9.01 11.59 -11.04
C MET A 345 -10.24 12.28 -10.45
N SER A 346 -11.42 11.73 -10.67
CA SER A 346 -12.58 12.04 -9.83
C SER A 346 -12.41 11.43 -8.42
N PRO A 347 -13.09 11.97 -7.39
CA PRO A 347 -13.04 11.37 -6.05
C PRO A 347 -13.44 9.89 -6.03
N MET A 348 -14.43 9.48 -6.82
CA MET A 348 -14.82 8.08 -6.93
C MET A 348 -13.73 7.20 -7.54
N GLU A 349 -12.99 7.68 -8.55
CA GLU A 349 -11.86 6.94 -9.12
C GLU A 349 -10.73 6.80 -8.10
N ALA A 350 -10.43 7.84 -7.32
CA ALA A 350 -9.44 7.78 -6.25
C ALA A 350 -9.83 6.78 -5.15
N ILE A 351 -11.12 6.74 -4.75
CA ILE A 351 -11.64 5.74 -3.81
C ILE A 351 -11.49 4.33 -4.39
N ARG A 352 -11.82 4.12 -5.67
CA ARG A 352 -11.61 2.83 -6.34
C ARG A 352 -10.13 2.45 -6.40
N ALA A 353 -9.25 3.41 -6.65
CA ALA A 353 -7.80 3.20 -6.64
C ALA A 353 -7.29 2.71 -5.29
N ALA A 354 -7.92 3.13 -4.18
CA ALA A 354 -7.59 2.70 -2.82
C ALA A 354 -8.48 1.54 -2.29
N THR A 355 -9.33 0.95 -3.11
CA THR A 355 -10.24 -0.14 -2.70
C THR A 355 -10.26 -1.27 -3.74
N SER A 356 -11.21 -1.31 -4.66
CA SER A 356 -11.36 -2.43 -5.60
C SER A 356 -10.19 -2.58 -6.58
N THR A 357 -9.68 -1.46 -7.11
CA THR A 357 -8.51 -1.51 -8.02
C THR A 357 -7.24 -1.95 -7.26
N ALA A 358 -7.06 -1.45 -6.02
CA ALA A 358 -5.97 -1.87 -5.15
C ALA A 358 -6.05 -3.36 -4.78
N ALA A 359 -7.25 -3.87 -4.50
CA ALA A 359 -7.47 -5.30 -4.26
C ALA A 359 -7.05 -6.13 -5.48
N GLY A 360 -7.39 -5.69 -6.69
CA GLY A 360 -6.92 -6.30 -7.93
C GLY A 360 -5.40 -6.28 -8.07
N CYS A 361 -4.76 -5.13 -7.79
CA CYS A 361 -3.30 -4.98 -7.78
C CYS A 361 -2.62 -5.93 -6.78
N CYS A 362 -3.25 -6.14 -5.63
CA CYS A 362 -2.78 -7.06 -4.59
C CYS A 362 -3.19 -8.52 -4.83
N HIS A 363 -3.85 -8.86 -5.93
CA HIS A 363 -4.38 -10.20 -6.24
C HIS A 363 -5.30 -10.76 -5.15
N LEU A 364 -6.08 -9.89 -4.50
CA LEU A 364 -7.06 -10.24 -3.48
C LEU A 364 -8.48 -10.15 -4.06
N ALA A 365 -9.08 -11.30 -4.35
CA ALA A 365 -10.41 -11.36 -4.94
C ALA A 365 -11.56 -11.22 -3.93
N ASP A 366 -11.28 -11.40 -2.64
CA ASP A 366 -12.28 -11.52 -1.57
C ASP A 366 -12.46 -10.24 -0.72
N THR A 367 -11.96 -9.08 -1.18
CA THR A 367 -12.01 -7.81 -0.46
C THR A 367 -12.00 -6.61 -1.45
N GLY A 368 -12.01 -5.38 -0.96
CA GLY A 368 -11.93 -4.14 -1.75
C GLY A 368 -13.28 -3.63 -2.27
N SER A 369 -14.37 -4.34 -2.04
CA SER A 369 -15.74 -3.89 -2.34
C SER A 369 -16.71 -4.34 -1.26
N ILE A 370 -17.85 -3.62 -1.13
CA ILE A 370 -18.95 -3.98 -0.23
C ILE A 370 -19.99 -4.77 -1.03
N GLU A 371 -19.78 -6.09 -1.07
CA GLU A 371 -20.64 -7.05 -1.75
C GLU A 371 -20.80 -8.32 -0.92
N PRO A 372 -21.95 -9.02 -0.99
CA PRO A 372 -22.14 -10.32 -0.33
C PRO A 372 -21.02 -11.31 -0.70
N GLY A 373 -20.51 -12.04 0.31
CA GLY A 373 -19.41 -12.99 0.18
C GLY A 373 -18.01 -12.40 0.36
N LYS A 374 -17.83 -11.10 0.20
CA LYS A 374 -16.54 -10.43 0.45
C LYS A 374 -16.23 -10.35 1.95
N ARG A 375 -14.97 -10.16 2.30
CA ARG A 375 -14.57 -9.86 3.68
C ARG A 375 -15.21 -8.57 4.15
N ALA A 376 -15.62 -8.56 5.39
CA ALA A 376 -16.16 -7.38 6.05
C ALA A 376 -15.03 -6.44 6.49
N ASP A 377 -14.36 -5.82 5.51
CA ASP A 377 -13.35 -4.78 5.67
C ASP A 377 -13.97 -3.46 5.22
N LEU A 378 -14.35 -2.58 6.17
CA LEU A 378 -15.05 -1.33 5.87
C LEU A 378 -14.77 -0.26 6.92
N ILE A 379 -14.97 0.99 6.51
CA ILE A 379 -14.85 2.16 7.37
C ILE A 379 -16.10 3.01 7.27
N ALA A 380 -16.37 3.80 8.31
CA ALA A 380 -17.33 4.89 8.25
C ALA A 380 -16.63 6.22 8.54
N VAL A 381 -16.88 7.22 7.71
CA VAL A 381 -16.28 8.55 7.78
C VAL A 381 -17.34 9.62 7.98
N ASP A 382 -17.02 10.63 8.81
CA ASP A 382 -17.85 11.81 9.01
C ASP A 382 -17.57 12.82 7.89
N GLY A 383 -18.44 12.86 6.89
CA GLY A 383 -18.37 13.67 5.70
C GLY A 383 -18.65 12.87 4.42
N ASP A 384 -18.64 13.55 3.30
CA ASP A 384 -18.81 12.95 1.98
C ASP A 384 -17.49 13.02 1.19
N PRO A 385 -16.77 11.89 1.04
CA PRO A 385 -15.50 11.88 0.31
C PRO A 385 -15.67 12.08 -1.22
N LEU A 386 -16.90 12.09 -1.74
CA LEU A 386 -17.17 12.45 -3.12
C LEU A 386 -17.16 13.97 -3.34
N ASP A 387 -17.53 14.73 -2.31
CA ASP A 387 -17.47 16.19 -2.33
C ASP A 387 -16.08 16.69 -1.87
N GLU A 388 -15.54 16.09 -0.82
CA GLU A 388 -14.26 16.48 -0.21
C GLU A 388 -13.43 15.22 0.10
N ILE A 389 -12.53 14.83 -0.81
CA ILE A 389 -11.72 13.61 -0.66
C ILE A 389 -10.82 13.66 0.59
N ASP A 390 -10.42 14.87 1.04
CA ASP A 390 -9.54 15.09 2.18
C ASP A 390 -10.12 14.66 3.52
N VAL A 391 -11.45 14.42 3.62
CA VAL A 391 -12.08 13.84 4.82
C VAL A 391 -11.49 12.46 5.15
N LEU A 392 -10.97 11.73 4.16
CA LEU A 392 -10.29 10.44 4.36
C LEU A 392 -8.88 10.60 4.96
N ALA A 393 -8.26 11.77 4.81
CA ALA A 393 -6.94 12.08 5.37
C ALA A 393 -7.02 12.63 6.81
N ASP A 394 -8.21 12.97 7.28
CA ASP A 394 -8.44 13.41 8.66
C ASP A 394 -8.79 12.21 9.55
N ALA A 395 -7.81 11.76 10.33
CA ALA A 395 -7.98 10.64 11.26
C ALA A 395 -9.12 10.85 12.27
N THR A 396 -9.48 12.10 12.58
CA THR A 396 -10.57 12.41 13.53
C THR A 396 -11.94 12.13 12.94
N ARG A 397 -12.08 12.18 11.63
CA ARG A 397 -13.32 11.90 10.91
C ARG A 397 -13.56 10.41 10.64
N ILE A 398 -12.57 9.53 10.84
CA ILE A 398 -12.77 8.08 10.73
C ILE A 398 -13.48 7.59 11.99
N ALA A 399 -14.78 7.41 11.92
CA ALA A 399 -15.62 7.06 13.08
C ALA A 399 -15.71 5.56 13.36
N LEU A 400 -15.59 4.73 12.33
CA LEU A 400 -15.64 3.26 12.43
C LEU A 400 -14.56 2.63 11.55
N VAL A 401 -13.90 1.60 12.09
CA VAL A 401 -13.02 0.72 11.32
C VAL A 401 -13.36 -0.72 11.67
N VAL A 402 -13.75 -1.48 10.65
CA VAL A 402 -14.01 -2.92 10.73
C VAL A 402 -13.05 -3.65 9.80
N ARG A 403 -12.37 -4.68 10.31
CA ARG A 403 -11.53 -5.59 9.53
C ARG A 403 -11.92 -7.03 9.82
N ALA A 404 -12.21 -7.79 8.77
CA ALA A 404 -12.71 -9.16 8.88
C ALA A 404 -13.87 -9.29 9.88
N GLY A 405 -14.81 -8.33 9.86
CA GLY A 405 -15.98 -8.29 10.75
C GLY A 405 -15.70 -7.90 12.21
N ARG A 406 -14.46 -7.60 12.56
CA ARG A 406 -14.07 -7.12 13.90
C ARG A 406 -13.95 -5.62 13.92
N THR A 407 -14.49 -4.99 14.94
CA THR A 407 -14.39 -3.54 15.15
C THR A 407 -13.05 -3.21 15.82
N PHE A 408 -12.27 -2.33 15.20
CA PHE A 408 -10.98 -1.82 15.73
C PHE A 408 -11.08 -0.36 16.16
N ARG A 409 -12.03 0.37 15.61
CA ARG A 409 -12.38 1.73 16.02
C ARG A 409 -13.89 1.89 15.94
N ASN A 410 -14.47 2.50 16.95
CA ASN A 410 -15.87 2.93 16.96
C ASN A 410 -16.04 4.14 17.87
N THR A 411 -16.30 5.30 17.29
CA THR A 411 -16.61 6.54 18.01
C THR A 411 -18.06 6.97 17.79
N ILE A 412 -18.87 6.13 17.14
CA ILE A 412 -20.28 6.39 16.88
C ILE A 412 -21.07 6.30 18.20
N GLY A 413 -21.75 7.38 18.58
CA GLY A 413 -22.59 7.41 19.79
C GLY A 413 -21.87 7.81 21.08
N GLY A 414 -20.62 8.30 21.02
CA GLY A 414 -19.94 8.93 22.16
C GLY A 414 -19.43 7.98 23.27
N GLU A 415 -19.51 6.66 23.09
CA GLU A 415 -18.82 5.71 23.97
C GLU A 415 -17.43 5.38 23.37
N ALA A 416 -16.40 5.98 23.94
CA ALA A 416 -15.03 5.52 23.74
C ALA A 416 -14.94 4.09 24.26
N GLY A 417 -14.96 3.11 23.35
CA GLY A 417 -14.82 1.70 23.70
C GLY A 417 -13.49 1.50 24.43
N GLY A 418 -13.59 0.98 25.65
CA GLY A 418 -12.46 0.71 26.52
C GLY A 418 -11.41 -0.14 25.82
N GLN A 419 -10.17 0.24 26.01
CA GLN A 419 -8.98 -0.52 25.66
C GLN A 419 -8.98 -1.83 26.46
N GLY A 420 -8.99 -2.96 25.76
CA GLY A 420 -8.67 -4.27 26.25
C GLY A 420 -7.53 -4.86 25.44
#